data_cf2a1fa89bb641baa7fb31b86035355b
#
_entry.id   cf2a1fa89bb641baa7fb31b86035355b
#
_cell.length_a   1.000
_cell.length_b   1.000
_cell.length_c   1.000
_cell.angle_alpha   90.00
_cell.angle_beta   90.00
_cell.angle_gamma   90.00
#
_symmetry.space_group_name_H-M   'P 1'
#
loop_
_entity.id
_entity.type
_entity.pdbx_description
1 polymer ?
#
loop_
_entity_poly.entity_id
_entity_poly.type
_entity_poly.pdbx_seq_one_letter_code
_entity_poly.pdbx_strand_id
1 'polypeptide(L)' 'MQAPHPLHWCFKARTRGEVDAFWAAGLAAAGSDDGPPGLRHYHASYYAAFLRDPDGNRIEAVCHHAV' A
#
# COMPACT_ATOMS: atom_id res chain seq x y z
N MET A 1 -24.46 -0.82 9.75
CA MET A 1 -24.17 -2.03 9.01
C MET A 1 -22.67 -2.13 8.75
N GLN A 2 -22.07 -3.25 9.04
CA GLN A 2 -20.68 -3.35 8.79
C GLN A 2 -20.36 -4.51 7.87
N ALA A 3 -19.33 -4.33 7.09
CA ALA A 3 -18.90 -5.35 6.18
C ALA A 3 -18.40 -6.57 6.95
N PRO A 4 -18.69 -7.78 6.49
CA PRO A 4 -18.19 -8.98 7.13
C PRO A 4 -16.68 -9.16 6.96
N HIS A 5 -16.08 -8.44 6.01
CA HIS A 5 -14.65 -8.52 5.72
C HIS A 5 -14.04 -7.15 5.65
N PRO A 6 -12.77 -6.99 6.01
CA PRO A 6 -12.05 -5.77 5.73
C PRO A 6 -12.01 -5.50 4.24
N LEU A 7 -11.97 -4.23 3.87
CA LEU A 7 -11.84 -3.84 2.48
C LEU A 7 -10.37 -3.83 2.06
N HIS A 8 -10.14 -3.99 0.77
CA HIS A 8 -8.82 -3.87 0.18
C HIS A 8 -8.85 -2.73 -0.84
N TRP A 9 -8.07 -1.70 -0.60
CA TRP A 9 -7.97 -0.53 -1.46
C TRP A 9 -6.62 -0.56 -2.17
N CYS A 10 -6.61 -0.18 -3.44
CA CYS A 10 -5.37 -0.11 -4.20
C CYS A 10 -5.28 1.24 -4.92
N PHE A 11 -4.19 1.96 -4.69
CA PHE A 11 -3.90 3.22 -5.37
C PHE A 11 -2.77 3.01 -6.35
N LYS A 12 -2.91 3.57 -7.55
CA LYS A 12 -1.83 3.56 -8.53
C LYS A 12 -1.00 4.82 -8.35
N ALA A 13 0.25 4.64 -7.98
CA ALA A 13 1.20 5.74 -7.84
C ALA A 13 1.99 5.90 -9.12
N ARG A 14 2.42 7.13 -9.40
CA ARG A 14 3.18 7.43 -10.60
C ARG A 14 4.67 7.16 -10.44
N THR A 15 5.16 7.17 -9.21
CA THR A 15 6.57 6.93 -8.93
C THR A 15 6.71 6.04 -7.71
N ARG A 16 7.87 5.40 -7.60
CA ARG A 16 8.20 4.61 -6.41
C ARG A 16 8.30 5.48 -5.17
N GLY A 17 8.75 6.73 -5.34
CA GLY A 17 8.78 7.68 -4.22
C GLY A 17 7.41 7.96 -3.65
N GLU A 18 6.37 7.98 -4.48
CA GLU A 18 5.00 8.14 -4.00
C GLU A 18 4.56 6.93 -3.18
N VAL A 19 4.97 5.73 -3.56
CA VAL A 19 4.70 4.52 -2.79
C VAL A 19 5.39 4.60 -1.42
N ASP A 20 6.65 5.02 -1.40
CA ASP A 20 7.40 5.17 -0.15
C ASP A 20 6.73 6.19 0.77
N ALA A 21 6.32 7.32 0.20
CA ALA A 21 5.66 8.39 0.96
C ALA A 21 4.32 7.93 1.53
N PHE A 22 3.55 7.18 0.75
CA PHE A 22 2.29 6.60 1.20
C PHE A 22 2.51 5.71 2.44
N TRP A 23 3.49 4.84 2.38
CA TRP A 23 3.75 3.91 3.47
C TRP A 23 4.19 4.64 4.74
N ALA A 24 5.12 5.60 4.60
CA ALA A 24 5.61 6.36 5.74
C ALA A 24 4.50 7.20 6.37
N ALA A 25 3.68 7.85 5.55
CA ALA A 25 2.58 8.67 6.04
C ALA A 25 1.52 7.82 6.73
N GLY A 26 1.24 6.64 6.19
CA GLY A 26 0.26 5.73 6.78
C GLY A 26 0.70 5.22 8.15
N LEU A 27 1.97 4.88 8.31
CA LEU A 27 2.48 4.47 9.61
C LEU A 27 2.42 5.61 10.63
N ALA A 28 2.74 6.83 10.19
CA ALA A 28 2.67 8.00 11.06
C ALA A 28 1.22 8.31 11.47
N ALA A 29 0.25 7.91 10.67
CA ALA A 29 -1.18 8.12 10.93
C ALA A 29 -1.84 6.91 11.60
N ALA A 30 -1.10 6.13 12.36
CA ALA A 30 -1.60 4.99 13.13
C ALA A 30 -1.97 3.76 12.29
N GLY A 31 -1.56 3.69 11.06
CA GLY A 31 -1.66 2.46 10.29
C GLY A 31 -0.62 1.44 10.75
N SER A 32 -0.80 0.20 10.36
CA SER A 32 0.15 -0.88 10.64
C SER A 32 0.81 -1.33 9.35
N ASP A 33 2.08 -1.73 9.45
CA ASP A 33 2.79 -2.30 8.31
C ASP A 33 2.18 -3.64 7.91
N ASP A 34 1.90 -3.79 6.63
CA ASP A 34 1.43 -5.06 6.07
C ASP A 34 2.24 -5.40 4.81
N GLY A 35 3.42 -4.85 4.68
CA GLY A 35 4.36 -5.06 3.58
C GLY A 35 5.06 -3.76 3.23
N PRO A 36 6.33 -3.58 3.63
CA PRO A 36 7.06 -2.34 3.33
C PRO A 36 7.28 -2.17 1.83
N PRO A 37 7.62 -0.94 1.40
CA PRO A 37 7.87 -0.70 -0.02
C PRO A 37 8.90 -1.65 -0.60
N GLY A 38 8.61 -2.19 -1.77
CA GLY A 38 9.53 -3.08 -2.44
C GLY A 38 8.91 -3.69 -3.68
N LEU A 39 9.74 -4.35 -4.47
CA LEU A 39 9.27 -5.05 -5.65
C LEU A 39 8.51 -6.30 -5.26
N ARG A 40 7.49 -6.62 -6.05
CA ARG A 40 6.69 -7.84 -5.89
C ARG A 40 6.77 -8.65 -7.17
N HIS A 41 6.54 -9.95 -7.03
CA HIS A 41 6.71 -10.88 -8.16
C HIS A 41 5.50 -10.95 -9.08
N TYR A 42 4.51 -10.08 -8.89
CA TYR A 42 3.28 -10.14 -9.69
C TYR A 42 3.52 -9.75 -11.14
N HIS A 43 4.31 -8.71 -11.36
CA HIS A 43 4.63 -8.20 -12.69
C HIS A 43 6.01 -7.57 -12.66
N ALA A 44 6.58 -7.33 -13.82
CA ALA A 44 7.78 -6.53 -13.94
C ALA A 44 7.48 -5.12 -13.41
N SER A 45 8.41 -4.57 -12.66
CA SER A 45 8.29 -3.23 -12.09
C SER A 45 7.11 -3.03 -11.13
N TYR A 46 6.58 -4.09 -10.57
CA TYR A 46 5.50 -3.97 -9.59
C TYR A 46 6.11 -3.60 -8.23
N TYR A 47 6.16 -2.31 -7.95
CA TYR A 47 6.71 -1.78 -6.70
C TYR A 47 5.56 -1.34 -5.82
N ALA A 48 5.39 -1.94 -4.67
CA ALA A 48 4.20 -1.73 -3.85
C ALA A 48 4.52 -1.70 -2.37
N ALA A 49 3.63 -1.08 -1.63
CA ALA A 49 3.64 -1.12 -0.17
C ALA A 49 2.22 -1.35 0.32
N PHE A 50 2.09 -1.99 1.46
CA PHE A 50 0.82 -2.39 2.03
C PHE A 50 0.72 -1.93 3.47
N LEU A 51 -0.46 -1.45 3.84
CA LEU A 51 -0.77 -1.03 5.20
C LEU A 51 -2.11 -1.61 5.61
N ARG A 52 -2.32 -1.71 6.91
CA ARG A 52 -3.66 -1.91 7.46
C ARG A 52 -4.04 -0.69 8.27
N ASP A 53 -5.27 -0.24 8.10
CA ASP A 53 -5.78 0.85 8.94
C ASP A 53 -6.25 0.28 10.29
N PRO A 54 -6.62 1.15 11.25
CA PRO A 54 -7.06 0.66 12.56
C PRO A 54 -8.30 -0.24 12.52
N ASP A 55 -9.09 -0.16 11.45
CA ASP A 55 -10.27 -1.00 11.28
C ASP A 55 -9.96 -2.31 10.57
N GLY A 56 -8.70 -2.55 10.26
CA GLY A 56 -8.26 -3.78 9.61
C GLY A 56 -8.37 -3.77 8.10
N ASN A 57 -8.72 -2.67 7.48
CA ASN A 57 -8.76 -2.57 6.03
C ASN A 57 -7.34 -2.58 5.47
N ARG A 58 -7.15 -3.29 4.37
CA ARG A 58 -5.85 -3.36 3.71
C ARG A 58 -5.78 -2.30 2.63
N ILE A 59 -4.70 -1.53 2.64
CA ILE A 59 -4.49 -0.46 1.69
C ILE A 59 -3.16 -0.69 1.00
N GLU A 60 -3.19 -0.62 -0.32
CA GLU A 60 -2.00 -0.84 -1.14
C GLU A 60 -1.74 0.37 -2.02
N ALA A 61 -0.49 0.76 -2.15
CA ALA A 61 -0.06 1.69 -3.19
C ALA A 61 0.90 0.95 -4.11
N VAL A 62 0.73 1.08 -5.40
CA VAL A 62 1.55 0.38 -6.38
C VAL A 62 2.00 1.31 -7.49
N CYS A 63 3.26 1.17 -7.88
CA CYS A 63 3.84 1.86 -9.02
C CYS A 63 4.30 0.79 -10.02
N HIS A 64 3.86 0.92 -11.26
CA HIS A 64 4.23 0.00 -12.33
C HIS A 64 5.40 0.53 -13.17
N HIS A 65 6.02 1.61 -12.73
CA HIS A 65 7.15 2.23 -13.44
C HIS A 65 8.45 1.96 -12.69
N ALA A 66 9.55 2.09 -13.40
CA ALA A 66 10.87 1.86 -12.80
C ALA A 66 11.45 3.12 -12.15
N VAL A 67 10.61 4.05 -11.77
CA VAL A 67 11.07 5.33 -11.22
C VAL A 67 10.50 5.59 -9.83
#